data_c24d633e5a4c35df83c1b8bf80f4775e
#
_entry.id   c24d633e5a4c35df83c1b8bf80f4775e
#
_cell.length_a   1.000
_cell.length_b   1.000
_cell.length_c   1.000
_cell.angle_alpha   90.00
_cell.angle_beta   90.00
_cell.angle_gamma   90.00
#
_symmetry.space_group_name_H-M   'P 1'
#
loop_
_entity.id
_entity.type
_entity.pdbx_description
1 polymer ?
#
loop_
_entity_poly.entity_id
_entity_poly.type
_entity_poly.pdbx_seq_one_letter_code
_entity_poly.pdbx_strand_id
1 'polypeptide(L)'
;GYRHFDTAQSYANEKEVVEAIAESGLSREEFFITSKVWLEHYGYEKTRKAVLHSLEVMGLDYLDLMLLHQPFSDYYGSYRALEDLYKEGKLRAIGVSNFYPDRLSDLVAFNEITPQVNQVETHPFNQQIFAQENMIKNNVQMESWASFAEGRNGIFSHPTLVAIAEKYGKSTAQIMIRW
;
A
#
# COMPACT_ATOMS: atom_id res chain seq x y z
N GLY A 1 1.64 -8.41 -18.38
CA GLY A 1 0.68 -8.32 -17.35
C GLY A 1 1.20 -7.81 -16.03
N TYR A 2 0.32 -7.21 -15.26
CA TYR A 2 0.62 -6.80 -13.89
C TYR A 2 0.90 -8.01 -13.00
N ARG A 3 1.73 -7.82 -11.99
CA ARG A 3 2.10 -8.84 -10.98
C ARG A 3 1.90 -8.35 -9.56
N HIS A 4 1.75 -7.05 -9.34
CA HIS A 4 1.39 -6.46 -8.06
C HIS A 4 -0.09 -6.10 -8.06
N PHE A 5 -0.82 -6.63 -7.08
CA PHE A 5 -2.25 -6.38 -6.86
C PHE A 5 -2.45 -5.81 -5.46
N ASP A 6 -3.14 -4.69 -5.39
CA ASP A 6 -3.44 -3.98 -4.16
C ASP A 6 -4.96 -4.01 -3.91
N THR A 7 -5.34 -4.52 -2.75
CA THR A 7 -6.71 -4.54 -2.26
C THR A 7 -6.78 -4.05 -0.82
N ALA A 8 -7.91 -4.17 -0.17
CA ALA A 8 -8.12 -3.87 1.24
C ALA A 8 -9.36 -4.57 1.78
N GLN A 9 -9.41 -4.83 3.09
CA GLN A 9 -10.60 -5.36 3.77
C GLN A 9 -11.85 -4.51 3.49
N SER A 10 -11.70 -3.18 3.48
CA SER A 10 -12.81 -2.25 3.21
C SER A 10 -13.32 -2.25 1.77
N TYR A 11 -12.60 -2.85 0.81
CA TYR A 11 -13.06 -2.96 -0.57
C TYR A 11 -13.99 -4.15 -0.80
N ALA A 12 -14.04 -5.07 0.17
CA ALA A 12 -14.87 -6.28 0.15
C ALA A 12 -14.68 -7.15 -1.13
N ASN A 13 -13.46 -7.20 -1.67
CA ASN A 13 -13.12 -7.93 -2.89
C ASN A 13 -11.81 -8.73 -2.78
N GLU A 14 -11.34 -9.02 -1.57
CA GLU A 14 -10.10 -9.78 -1.36
C GLU A 14 -10.16 -11.16 -2.02
N LYS A 15 -11.31 -11.83 -1.95
CA LYS A 15 -11.55 -13.14 -2.54
C LYS A 15 -11.50 -13.08 -4.07
N GLU A 16 -12.18 -12.14 -4.69
CA GLU A 16 -12.21 -11.96 -6.14
C GLU A 16 -10.83 -11.68 -6.74
N VAL A 17 -9.99 -10.97 -6.00
CA VAL A 17 -8.59 -10.71 -6.42
C VAL A 17 -7.81 -12.01 -6.54
N VAL A 18 -7.88 -12.91 -5.56
CA VAL A 18 -7.13 -14.18 -5.62
C VAL A 18 -7.75 -15.19 -6.58
N GLU A 19 -9.07 -15.18 -6.75
CA GLU A 19 -9.75 -15.99 -7.78
C GLU A 19 -9.27 -15.60 -9.18
N ALA A 20 -9.20 -14.30 -9.50
CA ALA A 20 -8.66 -13.80 -10.76
C ALA A 20 -7.17 -14.15 -10.96
N ILE A 21 -6.38 -14.14 -9.89
CA ILE A 21 -4.98 -14.57 -9.92
C ILE A 21 -4.89 -16.07 -10.24
N ALA A 22 -5.70 -16.90 -9.60
CA ALA A 22 -5.74 -18.34 -9.83
C ALA A 22 -6.15 -18.68 -11.30
N GLU A 23 -7.11 -17.95 -11.86
CA GLU A 23 -7.53 -18.10 -13.26
C GLU A 23 -6.43 -17.77 -14.26
N SER A 24 -5.40 -17.01 -13.87
CA SER A 24 -4.26 -16.69 -14.74
C SER A 24 -3.41 -17.91 -15.10
N GLY A 25 -3.47 -18.99 -14.33
CA GLY A 25 -2.66 -20.18 -14.47
C GLY A 25 -1.19 -20.01 -14.08
N LEU A 26 -0.82 -18.88 -13.49
CA LEU A 26 0.54 -18.60 -13.02
C LEU A 26 0.68 -18.98 -11.54
N SER A 27 1.90 -19.24 -11.08
CA SER A 27 2.15 -19.60 -9.68
C SER A 27 1.97 -18.40 -8.73
N ARG A 28 1.62 -18.67 -7.47
CA ARG A 28 1.40 -17.64 -6.42
C ARG A 28 2.64 -16.74 -6.24
N GLU A 29 3.80 -17.31 -6.34
CA GLU A 29 5.09 -16.63 -6.14
C GLU A 29 5.41 -15.60 -7.23
N GLU A 30 4.73 -15.66 -8.37
CA GLU A 30 4.87 -14.64 -9.42
C GLU A 30 4.09 -13.35 -9.13
N PHE A 31 3.32 -13.34 -8.05
CA PHE A 31 2.48 -12.20 -7.67
C PHE A 31 2.90 -11.60 -6.34
N PHE A 32 2.79 -10.28 -6.26
CA PHE A 32 2.88 -9.51 -5.04
C PHE A 32 1.49 -9.02 -4.67
N ILE A 33 0.96 -9.49 -3.54
CA ILE A 33 -0.40 -9.18 -3.10
C ILE A 33 -0.35 -8.33 -1.85
N THR A 34 -0.97 -7.14 -1.93
CA THR A 34 -1.14 -6.20 -0.82
C THR A 34 -2.59 -6.19 -0.37
N SER A 35 -2.82 -6.22 0.93
CA SER A 35 -4.10 -5.85 1.55
C SER A 35 -3.91 -4.86 2.69
N LYS A 36 -5.00 -4.34 3.25
CA LYS A 36 -4.97 -3.30 4.27
C LYS A 36 -6.01 -3.58 5.36
N VAL A 37 -5.58 -3.45 6.61
CA VAL A 37 -6.47 -3.54 7.79
C VAL A 37 -7.32 -2.29 7.88
N TRP A 38 -8.64 -2.45 7.98
CA TRP A 38 -9.56 -1.34 8.13
C TRP A 38 -9.74 -0.93 9.60
N LEU A 39 -10.13 0.30 9.82
CA LEU A 39 -10.23 0.96 11.13
C LEU A 39 -11.04 0.19 12.19
N GLU A 40 -12.12 -0.49 11.80
CA GLU A 40 -12.96 -1.27 12.72
C GLU A 40 -12.23 -2.45 13.38
N HIS A 41 -11.14 -2.88 12.73
CA HIS A 41 -10.28 -3.98 13.18
C HIS A 41 -9.00 -3.49 13.88
N TYR A 42 -8.92 -2.22 14.26
CA TYR A 42 -7.74 -1.70 14.96
C TYR A 42 -7.72 -2.10 16.44
N GLY A 43 -6.50 -2.25 16.96
CA GLY A 43 -6.14 -2.86 18.23
C GLY A 43 -5.53 -4.24 18.03
N TYR A 44 -4.61 -4.65 18.91
CA TYR A 44 -3.78 -5.83 18.73
C TYR A 44 -4.58 -7.10 18.39
N GLU A 45 -5.52 -7.50 19.26
CA GLU A 45 -6.29 -8.75 19.06
C GLU A 45 -7.19 -8.71 17.83
N LYS A 46 -7.83 -7.57 17.59
CA LYS A 46 -8.72 -7.39 16.45
C LYS A 46 -7.96 -7.44 15.13
N THR A 47 -6.82 -6.73 15.06
CA THR A 47 -5.97 -6.71 13.88
C THR A 47 -5.43 -8.10 13.57
N ARG A 48 -4.92 -8.81 14.57
CA ARG A 48 -4.44 -10.17 14.41
C ARG A 48 -5.51 -11.10 13.84
N LYS A 49 -6.71 -11.05 14.43
CA LYS A 49 -7.85 -11.83 13.97
C LYS A 49 -8.27 -11.48 12.54
N ALA A 50 -8.32 -10.19 12.22
CA ALA A 50 -8.74 -9.71 10.89
C ALA A 50 -7.74 -10.10 9.79
N VAL A 51 -6.44 -10.04 10.06
CA VAL A 51 -5.40 -10.46 9.09
C VAL A 51 -5.47 -11.97 8.85
N LEU A 52 -5.61 -12.78 9.89
CA LEU A 52 -5.77 -14.22 9.73
C LEU A 52 -7.05 -14.58 8.97
N HIS A 53 -8.12 -13.83 9.18
CA HIS A 53 -9.37 -14.00 8.42
C HIS A 53 -9.19 -13.59 6.94
N SER A 54 -8.48 -12.49 6.64
CA SER A 54 -8.15 -12.15 5.24
C SER A 54 -7.38 -13.28 4.55
N LEU A 55 -6.38 -13.88 5.22
CA LEU A 55 -5.65 -15.04 4.68
C LEU A 55 -6.57 -16.23 4.41
N GLU A 56 -7.48 -16.53 5.33
CA GLU A 56 -8.48 -17.60 5.18
C GLU A 56 -9.42 -17.34 3.99
N VAL A 57 -9.99 -16.14 3.89
CA VAL A 57 -10.90 -15.73 2.80
C VAL A 57 -10.20 -15.80 1.44
N MET A 58 -8.94 -15.39 1.40
CA MET A 58 -8.12 -15.42 0.20
C MET A 58 -7.55 -16.81 -0.10
N GLY A 59 -7.64 -17.77 0.82
CA GLY A 59 -7.03 -19.09 0.67
C GLY A 59 -5.50 -19.06 0.55
N LEU A 60 -4.85 -18.11 1.24
CA LEU A 60 -3.42 -17.87 1.17
C LEU A 60 -2.71 -18.25 2.48
N ASP A 61 -1.50 -18.79 2.36
CA ASP A 61 -0.62 -19.04 3.51
C ASP A 61 0.05 -17.77 4.02
N TYR A 62 0.27 -16.81 3.12
CA TYR A 62 0.91 -15.52 3.41
C TYR A 62 0.41 -14.40 2.48
N LEU A 63 0.57 -13.14 2.92
CA LEU A 63 0.50 -11.94 2.09
C LEU A 63 1.89 -11.34 1.90
N ASP A 64 2.13 -10.72 0.73
CA ASP A 64 3.40 -10.05 0.48
C ASP A 64 3.52 -8.75 1.23
N LEU A 65 2.42 -7.99 1.38
CA LEU A 65 2.39 -6.76 2.15
C LEU A 65 1.03 -6.58 2.84
N MET A 66 1.05 -6.24 4.12
CA MET A 66 -0.12 -5.81 4.87
C MET A 66 0.09 -4.40 5.41
N LEU A 67 -0.84 -3.51 5.12
CA LEU A 67 -0.80 -2.12 5.57
C LEU A 67 -1.84 -1.83 6.64
N LEU A 68 -1.54 -0.93 7.57
CA LEU A 68 -2.58 -0.20 8.30
C LEU A 68 -3.15 0.88 7.38
N HIS A 69 -4.46 0.83 7.09
CA HIS A 69 -5.08 1.64 6.04
C HIS A 69 -5.11 3.14 6.35
N GLN A 70 -5.23 3.50 7.63
CA GLN A 70 -5.40 4.89 8.08
C GLN A 70 -4.69 5.15 9.43
N PRO A 71 -4.18 6.37 9.68
CA PRO A 71 -3.45 6.73 10.90
C PRO A 71 -4.38 7.17 12.06
N PHE A 72 -5.39 6.36 12.38
CA PHE A 72 -6.38 6.69 13.41
C PHE A 72 -6.51 5.56 14.43
N SER A 73 -7.20 5.84 15.56
CA SER A 73 -7.47 4.85 16.60
C SER A 73 -6.19 4.19 17.18
N ASP A 74 -6.26 2.96 17.64
CA ASP A 74 -5.13 2.20 18.19
C ASP A 74 -4.26 1.59 17.08
N TYR A 75 -3.60 2.44 16.28
CA TYR A 75 -2.66 1.95 15.26
C TYR A 75 -1.37 1.38 15.86
N TYR A 76 -0.97 1.73 17.07
CA TYR A 76 0.18 1.11 17.75
C TYR A 76 -0.07 -0.35 18.09
N GLY A 77 -1.19 -0.65 18.74
CA GLY A 77 -1.58 -2.04 19.01
C GLY A 77 -1.75 -2.84 17.73
N SER A 78 -2.35 -2.22 16.70
CA SER A 78 -2.50 -2.83 15.38
C SER A 78 -1.15 -3.13 14.73
N TYR A 79 -0.21 -2.19 14.78
CA TYR A 79 1.10 -2.38 14.17
C TYR A 79 1.90 -3.50 14.85
N ARG A 80 1.85 -3.60 16.17
CA ARG A 80 2.46 -4.70 16.93
C ARG A 80 1.89 -6.07 16.54
N ALA A 81 0.60 -6.14 16.25
CA ALA A 81 0.01 -7.36 15.71
C ALA A 81 0.57 -7.72 14.33
N LEU A 82 0.81 -6.72 13.45
CA LEU A 82 1.49 -6.95 12.17
C LEU A 82 2.94 -7.40 12.35
N GLU A 83 3.67 -6.83 13.32
CA GLU A 83 5.06 -7.24 13.65
C GLU A 83 5.13 -8.72 14.03
N ASP A 84 4.20 -9.20 14.86
CA ASP A 84 4.16 -10.60 15.28
C ASP A 84 3.78 -11.52 14.11
N LEU A 85 2.80 -11.14 13.29
CA LEU A 85 2.42 -11.91 12.10
C LEU A 85 3.54 -11.94 11.04
N TYR A 86 4.33 -10.88 10.94
CA TYR A 86 5.55 -10.86 10.13
C TYR A 86 6.59 -11.87 10.65
N LYS A 87 6.86 -11.88 11.95
CA LYS A 87 7.77 -12.85 12.58
C LYS A 87 7.30 -14.29 12.44
N GLU A 88 5.99 -14.51 12.40
CA GLU A 88 5.34 -15.82 12.16
C GLU A 88 5.37 -16.24 10.68
N GLY A 89 5.84 -15.39 9.77
CA GLY A 89 5.90 -15.66 8.33
C GLY A 89 4.55 -15.57 7.62
N LYS A 90 3.52 -15.02 8.27
CA LYS A 90 2.20 -14.78 7.66
C LYS A 90 2.20 -13.54 6.75
N LEU A 91 3.11 -12.62 6.99
CA LEU A 91 3.31 -11.40 6.21
C LEU A 91 4.78 -11.34 5.78
N ARG A 92 5.06 -11.06 4.51
CA ARG A 92 6.43 -10.88 3.99
C ARG A 92 6.95 -9.47 4.20
N ALA A 93 6.04 -8.50 4.25
CA ALA A 93 6.31 -7.10 4.57
C ALA A 93 5.11 -6.51 5.32
N ILE A 94 5.40 -5.50 6.14
CA ILE A 94 4.40 -4.73 6.87
C ILE A 94 4.62 -3.24 6.65
N GLY A 95 3.54 -2.48 6.65
CA GLY A 95 3.62 -1.05 6.41
C GLY A 95 2.38 -0.32 6.85
N VAL A 96 2.28 0.90 6.39
CA VAL A 96 1.21 1.83 6.74
C VAL A 96 0.71 2.57 5.50
N SER A 97 -0.44 3.22 5.62
CA SER A 97 -0.98 4.07 4.58
C SER A 97 -1.49 5.38 5.19
N ASN A 98 -1.25 6.48 4.48
CA ASN A 98 -1.67 7.83 4.89
C ASN A 98 -0.99 8.36 6.18
N PHE A 99 0.15 7.81 6.58
CA PHE A 99 0.91 8.31 7.72
C PHE A 99 1.76 9.52 7.30
N TYR A 100 1.39 10.69 7.81
CA TYR A 100 2.18 11.90 7.64
C TYR A 100 3.49 11.84 8.45
N PRO A 101 4.47 12.72 8.18
CA PRO A 101 5.81 12.63 8.75
C PRO A 101 5.88 12.54 10.27
N ASP A 102 5.01 13.26 10.99
CA ASP A 102 4.93 13.22 12.44
C ASP A 102 4.52 11.84 12.96
N ARG A 103 3.45 11.27 12.41
CA ARG A 103 2.93 9.94 12.80
C ARG A 103 3.84 8.81 12.36
N LEU A 104 4.46 8.93 11.17
CA LEU A 104 5.41 7.93 10.70
C LEU A 104 6.65 7.90 11.59
N SER A 105 7.22 9.06 11.91
CA SER A 105 8.41 9.15 12.77
C SER A 105 8.13 8.64 14.18
N ASP A 106 6.95 8.91 14.72
CA ASP A 106 6.51 8.44 16.02
C ASP A 106 6.34 6.91 16.01
N LEU A 107 5.68 6.35 15.00
CA LEU A 107 5.53 4.90 14.85
C LEU A 107 6.90 4.19 14.75
N VAL A 108 7.82 4.73 13.95
CA VAL A 108 9.18 4.19 13.81
C VAL A 108 9.94 4.20 15.13
N ALA A 109 9.77 5.26 15.94
CA ALA A 109 10.48 5.39 17.20
C ALA A 109 10.00 4.41 18.30
N PHE A 110 8.75 3.96 18.24
CA PHE A 110 8.11 3.20 19.31
C PHE A 110 7.71 1.77 18.94
N ASN A 111 8.10 1.29 17.76
CA ASN A 111 7.89 -0.08 17.34
C ASN A 111 9.23 -0.76 16.98
N GLU A 112 9.24 -2.07 16.97
CA GLU A 112 10.44 -2.87 16.79
C GLU A 112 10.86 -2.94 15.32
N ILE A 113 9.87 -3.04 14.42
CA ILE A 113 10.07 -3.17 12.98
C ILE A 113 9.61 -1.90 12.29
N THR A 114 10.54 -1.22 11.62
CA THR A 114 10.22 -0.07 10.78
C THR A 114 9.26 -0.47 9.65
N PRO A 115 8.19 0.30 9.38
CA PRO A 115 7.35 0.07 8.22
C PRO A 115 8.18 0.02 6.94
N GLN A 116 8.07 -1.04 6.14
CA GLN A 116 8.77 -1.11 4.88
C GLN A 116 8.17 -0.19 3.83
N VAL A 117 6.86 0.06 3.91
CA VAL A 117 6.10 0.89 2.95
C VAL A 117 5.22 1.89 3.71
N ASN A 118 5.12 3.10 3.17
CA ASN A 118 4.02 4.02 3.48
C ASN A 118 3.33 4.42 2.17
N GLN A 119 2.09 3.96 1.99
CA GLN A 119 1.30 4.23 0.80
C GLN A 119 0.50 5.51 0.99
N VAL A 120 0.77 6.53 0.16
CA VAL A 120 0.17 7.87 0.28
C VAL A 120 -0.35 8.36 -1.06
N GLU A 121 -1.32 9.29 -1.05
CA GLU A 121 -1.73 9.97 -2.28
C GLU A 121 -0.56 10.72 -2.90
N THR A 122 -0.14 10.28 -4.08
CA THR A 122 1.00 10.89 -4.76
C THR A 122 0.78 10.94 -6.26
N HIS A 123 0.86 12.13 -6.83
CA HIS A 123 0.71 12.42 -8.27
C HIS A 123 1.28 13.81 -8.57
N PRO A 124 1.43 14.25 -9.82
CA PRO A 124 2.05 15.53 -10.16
C PRO A 124 1.47 16.77 -9.46
N PHE A 125 0.21 16.73 -9.01
CA PHE A 125 -0.42 17.82 -8.27
C PHE A 125 -0.30 17.68 -6.74
N ASN A 126 0.15 16.54 -6.24
CA ASN A 126 0.40 16.25 -4.83
C ASN A 126 1.68 15.44 -4.69
N GLN A 127 2.83 16.10 -4.72
CA GLN A 127 4.13 15.45 -4.90
C GLN A 127 4.71 14.85 -3.62
N GLN A 128 4.16 15.15 -2.46
CA GLN A 128 4.59 14.62 -1.15
C GLN A 128 6.08 14.85 -0.82
N ILE A 129 6.69 15.94 -1.27
CA ILE A 129 8.14 16.20 -1.17
C ILE A 129 8.65 16.00 0.26
N PHE A 130 8.06 16.69 1.24
CA PHE A 130 8.48 16.59 2.65
C PHE A 130 8.21 15.19 3.25
N ALA A 131 7.11 14.55 2.86
CA ALA A 131 6.81 13.20 3.32
C ALA A 131 7.81 12.20 2.72
N GLN A 132 8.20 12.36 1.46
CA GLN A 132 9.20 11.53 0.81
C GLN A 132 10.58 11.66 1.49
N GLU A 133 11.02 12.89 1.79
CA GLU A 133 12.28 13.12 2.53
C GLU A 133 12.26 12.43 3.90
N ASN A 134 11.14 12.51 4.62
CA ASN A 134 10.97 11.83 5.90
C ASN A 134 11.01 10.30 5.76
N MET A 135 10.33 9.74 4.74
CA MET A 135 10.35 8.31 4.45
C MET A 135 11.76 7.81 4.11
N ILE A 136 12.48 8.54 3.24
CA ILE A 136 13.89 8.21 2.89
C ILE A 136 14.76 8.18 4.14
N LYS A 137 14.65 9.20 5.01
CA LYS A 137 15.40 9.29 6.26
C LYS A 137 15.14 8.11 7.19
N ASN A 138 13.94 7.58 7.20
CA ASN A 138 13.53 6.44 8.02
C ASN A 138 13.66 5.08 7.30
N ASN A 139 14.21 5.06 6.09
CA ASN A 139 14.29 3.84 5.25
C ASN A 139 12.92 3.20 4.97
N VAL A 140 11.90 4.03 4.72
CA VAL A 140 10.55 3.62 4.35
C VAL A 140 10.32 3.90 2.87
N GLN A 141 9.85 2.90 2.13
CA GLN A 141 9.52 3.05 0.72
C GLN A 141 8.18 3.80 0.58
N MET A 142 8.18 4.88 -0.20
CA MET A 142 6.93 5.53 -0.60
C MET A 142 6.24 4.71 -1.70
N GLU A 143 4.96 4.47 -1.55
CA GLU A 143 4.08 3.89 -2.57
C GLU A 143 2.94 4.86 -2.86
N SER A 144 2.54 4.98 -4.13
CA SER A 144 1.52 5.94 -4.56
C SER A 144 0.14 5.29 -4.67
N TRP A 145 -0.87 5.85 -4.01
CA TRP A 145 -2.25 5.67 -4.43
C TRP A 145 -2.74 6.90 -5.20
N ALA A 146 -3.81 6.76 -6.00
CA ALA A 146 -4.34 7.78 -6.91
C ALA A 146 -3.28 8.43 -7.81
N SER A 147 -2.33 7.66 -8.36
CA SER A 147 -1.22 8.15 -9.20
C SER A 147 -1.67 9.00 -10.40
N PHE A 148 -2.93 8.90 -10.80
CA PHE A 148 -3.58 9.71 -11.84
C PHE A 148 -4.51 10.80 -11.28
N ALA A 149 -4.40 11.18 -9.99
CA ALA A 149 -5.30 12.13 -9.33
C ALA A 149 -6.79 11.79 -9.55
N GLU A 150 -7.13 10.50 -9.64
CA GLU A 150 -8.48 9.99 -9.97
C GLU A 150 -9.05 10.59 -11.28
N GLY A 151 -8.21 11.02 -12.21
CA GLY A 151 -8.61 11.69 -13.45
C GLY A 151 -9.06 13.14 -13.29
N ARG A 152 -8.94 13.70 -12.09
CA ARG A 152 -9.41 15.05 -11.76
C ARG A 152 -8.47 16.13 -12.31
N ASN A 153 -8.98 17.38 -12.32
CA ASN A 153 -8.24 18.60 -12.64
C ASN A 153 -7.56 18.59 -14.02
N GLY A 154 -8.08 17.81 -14.96
CA GLY A 154 -7.55 17.75 -16.32
C GLY A 154 -6.13 17.16 -16.39
N ILE A 155 -5.75 16.30 -15.44
CA ILE A 155 -4.37 15.79 -15.33
C ILE A 155 -3.87 15.16 -16.62
N PHE A 156 -4.70 14.42 -17.35
CA PHE A 156 -4.31 13.77 -18.62
C PHE A 156 -4.10 14.74 -19.79
N SER A 157 -4.66 15.96 -19.69
CA SER A 157 -4.54 17.01 -20.68
C SER A 157 -3.71 18.20 -20.21
N HIS A 158 -3.01 18.07 -19.07
CA HIS A 158 -2.19 19.14 -18.54
C HIS A 158 -1.04 19.47 -19.52
N PRO A 159 -0.85 20.75 -19.95
CA PRO A 159 0.07 21.11 -21.03
C PRO A 159 1.50 20.59 -20.83
N THR A 160 2.02 20.66 -19.61
CA THR A 160 3.37 20.18 -19.29
C THR A 160 3.49 18.66 -19.47
N LEU A 161 2.47 17.88 -19.01
CA LEU A 161 2.49 16.43 -19.14
C LEU A 161 2.33 16.01 -20.60
N VAL A 162 1.50 16.70 -21.37
CA VAL A 162 1.33 16.47 -22.82
C VAL A 162 2.65 16.75 -23.55
N ALA A 163 3.31 17.89 -23.31
CA ALA A 163 4.58 18.21 -23.94
C ALA A 163 5.69 17.18 -23.64
N ILE A 164 5.74 16.67 -22.39
CA ILE A 164 6.69 15.62 -22.03
C ILE A 164 6.31 14.31 -22.73
N ALA A 165 5.03 13.96 -22.77
CA ALA A 165 4.54 12.75 -23.43
C ALA A 165 4.89 12.75 -24.94
N GLU A 166 4.65 13.84 -25.64
CA GLU A 166 5.02 14.03 -27.04
C GLU A 166 6.52 13.88 -27.27
N LYS A 167 7.33 14.53 -26.41
CA LYS A 167 8.81 14.46 -26.48
C LYS A 167 9.33 13.03 -26.42
N TYR A 168 8.70 12.16 -25.62
CA TYR A 168 9.15 10.79 -25.41
C TYR A 168 8.33 9.74 -26.18
N GLY A 169 7.35 10.15 -26.98
CA GLY A 169 6.46 9.23 -27.72
C GLY A 169 5.68 8.31 -26.79
N LYS A 170 5.22 8.84 -25.65
CA LYS A 170 4.47 8.11 -24.61
C LYS A 170 3.12 8.77 -24.35
N SER A 171 2.21 8.06 -23.67
CA SER A 171 1.00 8.67 -23.15
C SER A 171 1.30 9.48 -21.88
N THR A 172 0.44 10.45 -21.57
CA THR A 172 0.53 11.20 -20.28
C THR A 172 0.45 10.26 -19.08
N ALA A 173 -0.36 9.18 -19.15
CA ALA A 173 -0.43 8.16 -18.11
C ALA A 173 0.93 7.45 -17.92
N GLN A 174 1.60 7.08 -19.00
CA GLN A 174 2.93 6.46 -18.92
C GLN A 174 3.99 7.41 -18.32
N ILE A 175 3.89 8.71 -18.61
CA ILE A 175 4.77 9.72 -18.00
C ILE A 175 4.52 9.79 -16.48
N MET A 176 3.26 9.85 -16.05
CA MET A 176 2.92 9.90 -14.62
C MET A 176 3.37 8.66 -13.85
N ILE A 177 3.19 7.46 -14.43
CA ILE A 177 3.65 6.22 -13.77
C ILE A 177 5.20 6.18 -13.68
N ARG A 178 5.89 6.75 -14.65
CA ARG A 178 7.36 6.76 -14.63
C ARG A 178 7.93 7.82 -13.68
N TRP A 179 7.22 8.92 -13.48
CA TRP A 179 7.59 9.99 -12.57
C TRP A 179 7.60 9.53 -11.12
#